data_596d933ce9f5a97e77e16ef7b9f6a6f2
#
_entry.id   596d933ce9f5a97e77e16ef7b9f6a6f2
#
_cell.length_a   1.000
_cell.length_b   1.000
_cell.length_c   1.000
_cell.angle_alpha   90.00
_cell.angle_beta   90.00
_cell.angle_gamma   90.00
#
_symmetry.space_group_name_H-M   'P 1'
#
loop_
_entity.id
_entity.type
_entity.pdbx_description
1 polymer ?
#
loop_
_entity_poly.entity_id
_entity_poly.type
_entity_poly.pdbx_seq_one_letter_code
_entity_poly.pdbx_strand_id
1 'polypeptide(L)'
;MIEFQLQADSRILRSILPKIEEAFTLLSKHPWHVIFPCPTIEDEDLASAWDQSLEEEFSADRIALAKLLKGKKLPYGYVEIDEVEAEGAIRGLSELRLIIRQNSLADLSDADLENGDFDLQKSSGAVKLGYFSYLILAEIQENLISCLS
;
A
#
# COMPACT_ATOMS: atom_id res chain seq x y z
N MET A 1 3.94 20.31 6.69
CA MET A 1 2.92 19.35 6.22
C MET A 1 3.01 19.16 4.72
N ILE A 2 2.96 17.95 4.26
CA ILE A 2 2.94 17.61 2.83
C ILE A 2 1.48 17.54 2.38
N GLU A 3 1.16 18.24 1.30
CA GLU A 3 -0.19 18.31 0.74
C GLU A 3 -0.12 18.20 -0.78
N PHE A 4 -1.00 17.41 -1.38
CA PHE A 4 -1.12 17.34 -2.84
C PHE A 4 -2.49 16.80 -3.25
N GLN A 5 -2.84 17.01 -4.51
CA GLN A 5 -4.09 16.54 -5.07
C GLN A 5 -3.86 15.44 -6.09
N LEU A 6 -4.66 14.38 -6.00
CA LEU A 6 -4.61 13.26 -6.95
C LEU A 6 -5.32 13.63 -8.26
N GLN A 7 -4.83 13.07 -9.36
CA GLN A 7 -5.40 13.30 -10.69
C GLN A 7 -6.68 12.49 -10.94
N ALA A 8 -6.94 11.49 -10.10
CA ALA A 8 -8.05 10.57 -10.30
C ALA A 8 -9.42 11.23 -10.07
N ASP A 9 -10.43 10.78 -10.82
CA ASP A 9 -11.83 11.17 -10.63
C ASP A 9 -12.32 10.76 -9.24
N SER A 10 -13.05 11.64 -8.56
CA SER A 10 -13.56 11.37 -7.22
C SER A 10 -14.52 10.18 -7.15
N ARG A 11 -15.22 9.88 -8.25
CA ARG A 11 -16.10 8.69 -8.32
C ARG A 11 -15.29 7.40 -8.29
N ILE A 12 -14.15 7.37 -8.98
CA ILE A 12 -13.23 6.25 -8.96
C ILE A 12 -12.65 6.11 -7.56
N LEU A 13 -12.21 7.19 -6.95
CA LEU A 13 -11.66 7.18 -5.58
C LEU A 13 -12.66 6.60 -4.58
N ARG A 14 -13.91 7.05 -4.61
CA ARG A 14 -14.94 6.52 -3.71
C ARG A 14 -15.23 5.05 -3.94
N SER A 15 -15.11 4.58 -5.17
CA SER A 15 -15.32 3.17 -5.50
C SER A 15 -14.20 2.27 -4.98
N ILE A 16 -12.96 2.76 -4.97
CA ILE A 16 -11.80 1.94 -4.57
C ILE A 16 -11.45 2.04 -3.08
N LEU A 17 -11.90 3.08 -2.37
CA LEU A 17 -11.58 3.24 -0.94
C LEU A 17 -11.98 2.03 -0.09
N PRO A 18 -13.18 1.44 -0.25
CA PRO A 18 -13.52 0.22 0.49
C PRO A 18 -12.57 -0.94 0.19
N LYS A 19 -12.10 -1.05 -1.04
CA LYS A 19 -11.13 -2.09 -1.44
C LYS A 19 -9.78 -1.86 -0.78
N ILE A 20 -9.34 -0.61 -0.71
CA ILE A 20 -8.10 -0.24 -0.03
C ILE A 20 -8.21 -0.54 1.47
N GLU A 21 -9.35 -0.23 2.11
CA GLU A 21 -9.58 -0.55 3.51
C GLU A 21 -9.55 -2.06 3.78
N GLU A 22 -10.16 -2.84 2.90
CA GLU A 22 -10.12 -4.31 2.97
C GLU A 22 -8.67 -4.81 2.89
N ALA A 23 -7.90 -4.30 1.95
CA ALA A 23 -6.49 -4.66 1.80
C ALA A 23 -5.67 -4.26 3.03
N PHE A 24 -5.94 -3.09 3.60
CA PHE A 24 -5.28 -2.64 4.83
C PHE A 24 -5.61 -3.56 6.02
N THR A 25 -6.85 -4.00 6.12
CA THR A 25 -7.26 -4.96 7.15
C THR A 25 -6.49 -6.28 7.01
N LEU A 26 -6.32 -6.78 5.79
CA LEU A 26 -5.50 -7.96 5.51
C LEU A 26 -4.05 -7.74 5.90
N LEU A 27 -3.48 -6.59 5.55
CA LEU A 27 -2.12 -6.23 5.91
C LEU A 27 -1.93 -6.21 7.43
N SER A 28 -2.88 -5.65 8.17
CA SER A 28 -2.83 -5.56 9.64
C SER A 28 -2.80 -6.94 10.31
N LYS A 29 -3.39 -7.94 9.67
CA LYS A 29 -3.45 -9.32 10.17
C LYS A 29 -2.28 -10.16 9.70
N HIS A 30 -1.53 -9.71 8.69
CA HIS A 30 -0.40 -10.47 8.14
C HIS A 30 0.80 -10.35 9.07
N PRO A 31 1.34 -11.48 9.56
CA PRO A 31 2.61 -11.45 10.27
C PRO A 31 3.69 -11.00 9.30
N TRP A 32 4.44 -9.97 9.67
CA TRP A 32 5.50 -9.43 8.82
C TRP A 32 6.56 -10.48 8.45
N HIS A 33 6.80 -11.49 9.30
CA HIS A 33 7.78 -12.56 9.03
C HIS A 33 7.39 -13.47 7.86
N VAL A 34 6.13 -13.47 7.46
CA VAL A 34 5.67 -14.17 6.24
C VAL A 34 6.13 -13.40 5.00
N ILE A 35 6.23 -12.06 5.09
CA ILE A 35 6.66 -11.19 4.01
C ILE A 35 8.18 -11.10 3.95
N PHE A 36 8.83 -10.99 5.12
CA PHE A 36 10.28 -10.84 5.25
C PHE A 36 10.84 -11.86 6.25
N PRO A 37 11.00 -13.12 5.86
CA PRO A 37 11.51 -14.15 6.78
C PRO A 37 12.95 -13.86 7.20
N CYS A 38 13.28 -14.24 8.45
CA CYS A 38 14.64 -14.09 8.95
C CYS A 38 15.60 -14.97 8.15
N PRO A 39 16.74 -14.43 7.66
CA PRO A 39 17.70 -15.21 6.88
C PRO A 39 18.49 -16.24 7.71
N THR A 40 18.47 -16.13 9.05
CA THR A 40 19.22 -17.03 9.96
C THR A 40 18.29 -17.63 11.01
N ILE A 41 17.34 -18.46 10.58
CA ILE A 41 16.33 -19.09 11.45
C ILE A 41 16.97 -19.96 12.54
N GLU A 42 18.15 -20.50 12.28
CA GLU A 42 18.87 -21.42 13.18
C GLU A 42 19.40 -20.75 14.44
N ASP A 43 19.63 -19.43 14.42
CA ASP A 43 20.07 -18.66 15.58
C ASP A 43 18.85 -18.03 16.24
N GLU A 44 18.41 -18.61 17.36
CA GLU A 44 17.20 -18.13 18.07
C GLU A 44 17.33 -16.69 18.58
N ASP A 45 18.48 -16.28 19.08
CA ASP A 45 18.69 -14.93 19.58
C ASP A 45 18.63 -13.90 18.45
N LEU A 46 19.28 -14.22 17.33
CA LEU A 46 19.28 -13.35 16.15
C LEU A 46 17.90 -13.29 15.51
N ALA A 47 17.20 -14.43 15.41
CA ALA A 47 15.85 -14.48 14.90
C ALA A 47 14.89 -13.67 15.75
N SER A 48 15.01 -13.75 17.09
CA SER A 48 14.21 -12.98 18.04
C SER A 48 14.45 -11.48 17.90
N ALA A 49 15.71 -11.07 17.77
CA ALA A 49 16.08 -9.67 17.57
C ALA A 49 15.57 -9.14 16.22
N TRP A 50 15.64 -9.96 15.15
CA TRP A 50 15.10 -9.65 13.85
C TRP A 50 13.57 -9.43 13.93
N ASP A 51 12.87 -10.36 14.57
CA ASP A 51 11.42 -10.29 14.76
C ASP A 51 11.00 -9.02 15.47
N GLN A 52 11.65 -8.71 16.61
CA GLN A 52 11.33 -7.54 17.42
C GLN A 52 11.60 -6.23 16.66
N SER A 53 12.75 -6.14 16.00
CA SER A 53 13.14 -4.95 15.24
C SER A 53 12.16 -4.67 14.10
N LEU A 54 11.78 -5.70 13.34
CA LEU A 54 10.82 -5.55 12.24
C LEU A 54 9.42 -5.23 12.75
N GLU A 55 9.00 -5.84 13.86
CA GLU A 55 7.69 -5.55 14.45
C GLU A 55 7.55 -4.07 14.82
N GLU A 56 8.55 -3.51 15.47
CA GLU A 56 8.57 -2.09 15.85
C GLU A 56 8.51 -1.19 14.62
N GLU A 57 9.34 -1.47 13.61
CA GLU A 57 9.41 -0.69 12.38
C GLU A 57 8.11 -0.76 11.59
N PHE A 58 7.57 -1.95 11.36
CA PHE A 58 6.34 -2.11 10.61
C PHE A 58 5.12 -1.58 11.33
N SER A 59 5.10 -1.62 12.66
CA SER A 59 4.01 -1.01 13.44
C SER A 59 3.95 0.50 13.22
N ALA A 60 5.10 1.16 13.22
CA ALA A 60 5.19 2.61 12.97
C ALA A 60 4.75 2.94 11.54
N ASP A 61 5.19 2.15 10.55
CA ASP A 61 4.81 2.34 9.15
C ASP A 61 3.30 2.17 8.94
N ARG A 62 2.70 1.18 9.56
CA ARG A 62 1.26 0.92 9.47
C ARG A 62 0.43 2.02 10.14
N ILE A 63 0.94 2.59 11.23
CA ILE A 63 0.29 3.75 11.88
C ILE A 63 0.30 4.95 10.94
N ALA A 64 1.44 5.25 10.31
CA ALA A 64 1.56 6.34 9.36
C ALA A 64 0.62 6.14 8.16
N LEU A 65 0.57 4.92 7.63
CA LEU A 65 -0.32 4.55 6.54
C LEU A 65 -1.79 4.71 6.94
N ALA A 66 -2.17 4.26 8.13
CA ALA A 66 -3.53 4.39 8.63
C ALA A 66 -3.96 5.85 8.72
N LYS A 67 -3.09 6.72 9.20
CA LYS A 67 -3.38 8.16 9.27
C LYS A 67 -3.61 8.76 7.89
N LEU A 68 -2.80 8.37 6.91
CA LEU A 68 -2.96 8.81 5.52
C LEU A 68 -4.31 8.36 4.95
N LEU A 69 -4.64 7.08 5.11
CA LEU A 69 -5.87 6.50 4.56
C LEU A 69 -7.14 7.02 5.23
N LYS A 70 -7.05 7.47 6.48
CA LYS A 70 -8.18 8.06 7.23
C LYS A 70 -8.33 9.55 7.01
N GLY A 71 -7.54 10.17 6.16
CA GLY A 71 -7.64 11.59 5.83
C GLY A 71 -9.04 11.95 5.34
N LYS A 72 -9.63 12.97 5.93
CA LYS A 72 -11.02 13.38 5.63
C LYS A 72 -11.21 13.85 4.20
N LYS A 73 -10.16 14.39 3.58
CA LYS A 73 -10.19 14.92 2.23
C LYS A 73 -9.76 13.91 1.17
N LEU A 74 -9.30 12.72 1.58
CA LEU A 74 -8.88 11.68 0.65
C LEU A 74 -9.99 11.28 -0.35
N PRO A 75 -11.27 11.11 0.07
CA PRO A 75 -12.34 10.80 -0.88
C PRO A 75 -12.52 11.85 -1.99
N TYR A 76 -12.04 13.06 -1.75
CA TYR A 76 -12.08 14.16 -2.73
C TYR A 76 -10.76 14.28 -3.51
N GLY A 77 -9.82 13.35 -3.30
CA GLY A 77 -8.55 13.33 -4.01
C GLY A 77 -7.45 14.18 -3.36
N TYR A 78 -7.65 14.66 -2.15
CA TYR A 78 -6.69 15.54 -1.47
C TYR A 78 -5.96 14.76 -0.37
N VAL A 79 -4.62 14.74 -0.44
CA VAL A 79 -3.77 14.02 0.51
C VAL A 79 -3.03 15.01 1.40
N GLU A 80 -3.10 14.79 2.71
CA GLU A 80 -2.38 15.56 3.71
C GLU A 80 -1.64 14.60 4.64
N ILE A 81 -0.37 14.84 4.89
CA ILE A 81 0.44 14.04 5.82
C ILE A 81 1.56 14.88 6.45
N ASP A 82 1.88 14.61 7.71
CA ASP A 82 3.03 15.21 8.36
C ASP A 82 4.34 14.68 7.78
N GLU A 83 5.32 15.57 7.61
CA GLU A 83 6.62 15.20 7.04
C GLU A 83 7.31 14.07 7.82
N VAL A 84 7.16 14.06 9.14
CA VAL A 84 7.77 13.02 9.99
C VAL A 84 7.20 11.63 9.75
N GLU A 85 6.00 11.54 9.19
CA GLU A 85 5.32 10.29 8.91
C GLU A 85 5.44 9.85 7.46
N ALA A 86 5.95 10.72 6.59
CA ALA A 86 5.96 10.47 5.15
C ALA A 86 6.77 9.24 4.76
N GLU A 87 7.95 9.05 5.32
CA GLU A 87 8.78 7.86 5.02
C GLU A 87 8.11 6.57 5.44
N GLY A 88 7.52 6.53 6.63
CA GLY A 88 6.75 5.38 7.11
C GLY A 88 5.55 5.08 6.22
N ALA A 89 4.84 6.12 5.79
CA ALA A 89 3.72 5.97 4.87
C ALA A 89 4.16 5.41 3.52
N ILE A 90 5.30 5.85 2.99
CA ILE A 90 5.85 5.33 1.74
C ILE A 90 6.12 3.82 1.85
N ARG A 91 6.74 3.38 2.94
CA ARG A 91 6.99 1.95 3.18
C ARG A 91 5.68 1.17 3.34
N GLY A 92 4.74 1.73 4.11
CA GLY A 92 3.42 1.12 4.29
C GLY A 92 2.65 0.99 2.99
N LEU A 93 2.73 1.99 2.11
CA LEU A 93 2.12 1.94 0.78
C LEU A 93 2.71 0.81 -0.07
N SER A 94 4.03 0.59 0.01
CA SER A 94 4.67 -0.53 -0.70
C SER A 94 4.11 -1.87 -0.23
N GLU A 95 3.95 -2.07 1.09
CA GLU A 95 3.35 -3.29 1.65
C GLU A 95 1.90 -3.45 1.20
N LEU A 96 1.12 -2.39 1.23
CA LEU A 96 -0.29 -2.41 0.84
C LEU A 96 -0.46 -2.76 -0.63
N ARG A 97 0.37 -2.18 -1.49
CA ARG A 97 0.39 -2.50 -2.91
C ARG A 97 0.73 -3.97 -3.15
N LEU A 98 1.68 -4.51 -2.37
CA LEU A 98 2.06 -5.92 -2.45
C LEU A 98 0.88 -6.84 -2.09
N ILE A 99 0.13 -6.51 -1.04
CA ILE A 99 -1.06 -7.28 -0.64
C ILE A 99 -2.11 -7.28 -1.76
N ILE A 100 -2.37 -6.12 -2.36
CA ILE A 100 -3.32 -6.02 -3.49
C ILE A 100 -2.82 -6.84 -4.68
N ARG A 101 -1.52 -6.75 -4.98
CA ARG A 101 -0.89 -7.51 -6.07
C ARG A 101 -1.06 -9.02 -5.88
N GLN A 102 -0.83 -9.51 -4.66
CA GLN A 102 -0.89 -10.93 -4.35
C GLN A 102 -2.32 -11.48 -4.31
N ASN A 103 -3.30 -10.66 -3.96
CA ASN A 103 -4.70 -11.12 -3.80
C ASN A 103 -5.56 -10.77 -5.03
N SER A 104 -5.72 -9.49 -5.33
CA SER A 104 -6.64 -9.06 -6.39
C SER A 104 -6.05 -9.20 -7.79
N LEU A 105 -4.74 -9.14 -7.92
CA LEU A 105 -4.04 -9.13 -9.20
C LEU A 105 -3.16 -10.37 -9.39
N ALA A 106 -3.42 -11.44 -8.64
CA ALA A 106 -2.61 -12.66 -8.62
C ALA A 106 -2.49 -13.32 -10.00
N ASP A 107 -3.56 -13.25 -10.80
CA ASP A 107 -3.62 -13.90 -12.12
C ASP A 107 -2.94 -13.08 -13.24
N LEU A 108 -2.50 -11.86 -12.93
CA LEU A 108 -1.79 -11.01 -13.89
C LEU A 108 -0.29 -11.13 -13.68
N SER A 109 0.46 -11.17 -14.79
CA SER A 109 1.94 -11.12 -14.73
C SER A 109 2.40 -9.69 -14.47
N ASP A 110 3.63 -9.53 -14.00
CA ASP A 110 4.23 -8.20 -13.81
C ASP A 110 4.33 -7.45 -15.15
N ALA A 111 4.63 -8.17 -16.23
CA ALA A 111 4.68 -7.59 -17.58
C ALA A 111 3.29 -7.06 -17.99
N ASP A 112 2.22 -7.80 -17.71
CA ASP A 112 0.85 -7.37 -18.01
C ASP A 112 0.51 -6.08 -17.25
N LEU A 113 0.90 -5.97 -15.99
CA LEU A 113 0.66 -4.78 -15.18
C LEU A 113 1.47 -3.58 -15.67
N GLU A 114 2.74 -3.78 -16.01
CA GLU A 114 3.61 -2.70 -16.48
C GLU A 114 3.20 -2.18 -17.85
N ASN A 115 2.81 -3.07 -18.74
CA ASN A 115 2.50 -2.72 -20.13
C ASN A 115 1.02 -2.46 -20.39
N GLY A 116 0.16 -2.79 -19.43
CA GLY A 116 -1.28 -2.70 -19.60
C GLY A 116 -1.82 -3.71 -20.61
N ASP A 117 -1.11 -4.81 -20.83
CA ASP A 117 -1.45 -5.84 -21.83
C ASP A 117 -2.52 -6.81 -21.32
N PHE A 118 -3.59 -6.28 -20.78
CA PHE A 118 -4.77 -7.08 -20.41
C PHE A 118 -6.03 -6.26 -20.68
N ASP A 119 -7.12 -6.97 -20.94
CA ASP A 119 -8.39 -6.30 -21.21
C ASP A 119 -9.11 -6.00 -19.90
N LEU A 120 -8.98 -4.76 -19.45
CA LEU A 120 -9.60 -4.30 -18.20
C LEU A 120 -11.13 -4.40 -18.26
N GLN A 121 -11.74 -4.15 -19.42
CA GLN A 121 -13.19 -4.19 -19.58
C GLN A 121 -13.75 -5.62 -19.41
N LYS A 122 -12.96 -6.62 -19.79
CA LYS A 122 -13.32 -8.04 -19.65
C LYS A 122 -12.93 -8.63 -18.30
N SER A 123 -12.19 -7.88 -17.48
CA SER A 123 -11.77 -8.33 -16.16
C SER A 123 -12.93 -8.32 -15.16
N SER A 124 -12.82 -9.14 -14.13
CA SER A 124 -13.80 -9.16 -13.03
C SER A 124 -13.81 -7.82 -12.29
N GLY A 125 -14.89 -7.53 -11.56
CA GLY A 125 -14.97 -6.34 -10.72
C GLY A 125 -13.85 -6.26 -9.68
N ALA A 126 -13.46 -7.40 -9.10
CA ALA A 126 -12.37 -7.48 -8.13
C ALA A 126 -11.02 -7.07 -8.76
N VAL A 127 -10.74 -7.53 -9.98
CA VAL A 127 -9.51 -7.16 -10.70
C VAL A 127 -9.51 -5.67 -11.04
N LYS A 128 -10.63 -5.14 -11.52
CA LYS A 128 -10.76 -3.70 -11.82
C LYS A 128 -10.50 -2.82 -10.60
N LEU A 129 -11.16 -3.13 -9.48
CA LEU A 129 -10.98 -2.40 -8.23
C LEU A 129 -9.55 -2.53 -7.70
N GLY A 130 -8.98 -3.73 -7.78
CA GLY A 130 -7.60 -3.98 -7.37
C GLY A 130 -6.61 -3.19 -8.23
N TYR A 131 -6.80 -3.17 -9.54
CA TYR A 131 -5.92 -2.45 -10.46
C TYR A 131 -5.96 -0.94 -10.22
N PHE A 132 -7.15 -0.35 -10.13
CA PHE A 132 -7.28 1.09 -9.85
C PHE A 132 -6.73 1.43 -8.47
N SER A 133 -6.98 0.59 -7.46
CA SER A 133 -6.40 0.78 -6.12
C SER A 133 -4.87 0.77 -6.17
N TYR A 134 -4.29 -0.18 -6.89
CA TYR A 134 -2.84 -0.31 -7.08
C TYR A 134 -2.26 0.96 -7.72
N LEU A 135 -2.90 1.48 -8.76
CA LEU A 135 -2.46 2.69 -9.45
C LEU A 135 -2.56 3.94 -8.59
N ILE A 136 -3.65 4.10 -7.85
CA ILE A 136 -3.86 5.26 -6.97
C ILE A 136 -2.84 5.26 -5.83
N LEU A 137 -2.59 4.11 -5.22
CA LEU A 137 -1.57 3.98 -4.18
C LEU A 137 -0.17 4.29 -4.72
N ALA A 138 0.12 3.89 -5.96
CA ALA A 138 1.36 4.24 -6.64
C ALA A 138 1.49 5.74 -6.85
N GLU A 139 0.41 6.42 -7.27
CA GLU A 139 0.40 7.87 -7.44
C GLU A 139 0.67 8.59 -6.12
N ILE A 140 0.02 8.18 -5.05
CA ILE A 140 0.25 8.74 -3.71
C ILE A 140 1.71 8.55 -3.32
N GLN A 141 2.24 7.35 -3.50
CA GLN A 141 3.62 7.03 -3.15
C GLN A 141 4.64 7.86 -3.93
N GLU A 142 4.44 7.99 -5.24
CA GLU A 142 5.33 8.80 -6.09
C GLU A 142 5.30 10.29 -5.70
N ASN A 143 4.13 10.83 -5.39
CA ASN A 143 4.00 12.20 -4.93
C ASN A 143 4.72 12.43 -3.60
N LEU A 144 4.60 11.48 -2.67
CA LEU A 144 5.32 11.57 -1.39
C LEU A 144 6.83 11.53 -1.59
N ILE A 145 7.32 10.63 -2.43
CA ILE A 145 8.74 10.53 -2.75
C ILE A 145 9.25 11.85 -3.36
N SER A 146 8.50 12.42 -4.28
CA SER A 146 8.84 13.70 -4.91
C SER A 146 8.92 14.86 -3.90
N CYS A 147 8.02 14.86 -2.92
CA CYS A 147 8.02 15.91 -1.88
C CYS A 147 9.21 15.79 -0.92
N LEU A 148 9.80 14.61 -0.79
CA LEU A 148 10.96 14.36 0.08
C LEU A 148 12.30 14.50 -0.66
N SER A 149 12.28 14.69 -1.95
CA SER A 149 13.50 14.81 -2.77
C SER A 149 14.06 16.21 -2.79
#